data_e77000f7fd001fbd40b54bd56614cc09
#
_entry.id   e77000f7fd001fbd40b54bd56614cc09
#
_cell.length_a   1.000
_cell.length_b   1.000
_cell.length_c   1.000
_cell.angle_alpha   90.00
_cell.angle_beta   90.00
_cell.angle_gamma   90.00
#
_symmetry.space_group_name_H-M   'P 1'
#
loop_
_entity.id
_entity.type
_entity.pdbx_description
1 polymer ?
#
loop_
_entity_poly.entity_id
_entity_poly.type
_entity_poly.pdbx_seq_one_letter_code
_entity_poly.pdbx_strand_id
1 'polypeptide(L)'
;MILPYYITIPLLSAFLISLIAGKKDKWAILLSTTAGASMLILSIYSLIAQNGETFIYKMGFWSLPVGIVLVQDGLACLMLVLVSLISFTSLIYSVQYIRHMDRNWKYYALFMLLVTGMNGVIITGDLFNLFVFMEIALLSAFALVAYGGQAEEYEAAFKYAVMGALSSTLVLIGIAILYSATSTLTMAKM
;
A
#
# COMPACT_ATOMS: atom_id res chain seq x y z
N MET A 1 2.01 16.56 10.98
CA MET A 1 2.73 15.29 10.65
C MET A 1 1.72 14.21 10.24
N ILE A 2 1.32 14.19 8.96
CA ILE A 2 0.21 13.34 8.49
C ILE A 2 0.73 12.12 7.71
N LEU A 3 1.94 12.23 7.12
CA LEU A 3 2.49 11.23 6.19
C LEU A 3 2.49 9.77 6.71
N PRO A 4 2.91 9.45 7.93
CA PRO A 4 2.91 8.06 8.40
C PRO A 4 1.53 7.43 8.47
N TYR A 5 0.46 8.23 8.61
CA TYR A 5 -0.90 7.71 8.69
C TYR A 5 -1.38 7.05 7.40
N TYR A 6 -0.83 7.45 6.23
CA TYR A 6 -1.14 6.80 4.95
C TYR A 6 -0.70 5.34 4.88
N ILE A 7 0.29 4.96 5.68
CA ILE A 7 0.77 3.58 5.80
C ILE A 7 0.14 2.90 7.01
N THR A 8 0.13 3.58 8.17
CA THR A 8 -0.26 2.95 9.44
C THR A 8 -1.74 2.63 9.53
N ILE A 9 -2.63 3.48 9.01
CA ILE A 9 -4.08 3.24 9.07
C ILE A 9 -4.48 1.96 8.30
N PRO A 10 -4.16 1.82 6.99
CA PRO A 10 -4.52 0.61 6.27
C PRO A 10 -3.77 -0.63 6.77
N LEU A 11 -2.51 -0.50 7.19
CA LEU A 11 -1.74 -1.62 7.76
C LEU A 11 -2.34 -2.12 9.08
N LEU A 12 -2.68 -1.21 10.00
CA LEU A 12 -3.34 -1.57 11.25
C LEU A 12 -4.72 -2.18 11.00
N SER A 13 -5.48 -1.64 10.04
CA SER A 13 -6.78 -2.22 9.69
C SER A 13 -6.64 -3.65 9.16
N ALA A 14 -5.67 -3.92 8.28
CA ALA A 14 -5.38 -5.26 7.78
C ALA A 14 -5.03 -6.24 8.93
N PHE A 15 -4.19 -5.79 9.85
CA PHE A 15 -3.80 -6.59 11.02
C PHE A 15 -4.98 -6.84 11.96
N LEU A 16 -5.76 -5.83 12.30
CA LEU A 16 -6.95 -5.96 13.15
C LEU A 16 -8.02 -6.86 12.52
N ILE A 17 -8.23 -6.74 11.20
CA ILE A 17 -9.12 -7.63 10.46
C ILE A 17 -8.67 -9.07 10.60
N SER A 18 -7.38 -9.33 10.43
CA SER A 18 -6.82 -10.69 10.55
C SER A 18 -6.96 -11.29 11.95
N LEU A 19 -6.87 -10.46 13.01
CA LEU A 19 -7.01 -10.90 14.39
C LEU A 19 -8.46 -11.08 14.83
N ILE A 20 -9.34 -10.14 14.49
CA ILE A 20 -10.67 -10.02 15.11
C ILE A 20 -11.74 -10.65 14.20
N ALA A 21 -11.63 -10.46 12.88
CA ALA A 21 -12.69 -10.81 11.96
C ALA A 21 -12.77 -12.28 11.59
N GLY A 22 -11.80 -13.11 11.98
CA GLY A 22 -11.84 -14.56 11.74
C GLY A 22 -13.09 -15.28 12.28
N LYS A 23 -13.91 -14.59 13.05
CA LYS A 23 -15.19 -15.08 13.62
C LYS A 23 -16.44 -14.34 13.11
N LYS A 24 -16.34 -13.14 12.54
CA LYS A 24 -17.50 -12.31 12.12
C LYS A 24 -17.11 -11.36 10.98
N ASP A 25 -17.52 -11.63 9.78
CA ASP A 25 -17.26 -10.82 8.56
C ASP A 25 -17.71 -9.34 8.69
N LYS A 26 -18.73 -9.08 9.50
CA LYS A 26 -19.21 -7.70 9.75
C LYS A 26 -18.13 -6.76 10.28
N TRP A 27 -17.22 -7.26 11.11
CA TRP A 27 -16.11 -6.46 11.64
C TRP A 27 -15.05 -6.18 10.57
N ALA A 28 -14.81 -7.14 9.65
CA ALA A 28 -13.91 -6.91 8.52
C ALA A 28 -14.41 -5.79 7.61
N ILE A 29 -15.71 -5.83 7.28
CA ILE A 29 -16.36 -4.80 6.47
C ILE A 29 -16.28 -3.44 7.18
N LEU A 30 -16.64 -3.38 8.47
CA LEU A 30 -16.63 -2.13 9.22
C LEU A 30 -15.22 -1.52 9.29
N LEU A 31 -14.22 -2.33 9.66
CA LEU A 31 -12.84 -1.85 9.79
C LEU A 31 -12.26 -1.39 8.46
N SER A 32 -12.47 -2.16 7.38
CA SER A 32 -11.95 -1.78 6.07
C SER A 32 -12.63 -0.54 5.49
N THR A 33 -13.95 -0.44 5.60
CA THR A 33 -14.70 0.73 5.09
C THR A 33 -14.41 1.99 5.90
N THR A 34 -14.29 1.90 7.24
CA THR A 34 -13.89 3.06 8.07
C THR A 34 -12.45 3.48 7.79
N ALA A 35 -11.52 2.54 7.60
CA ALA A 35 -10.15 2.85 7.19
C ALA A 35 -10.12 3.50 5.80
N GLY A 36 -10.85 2.96 4.82
CA GLY A 36 -10.93 3.54 3.48
C GLY A 36 -11.52 4.96 3.47
N ALA A 37 -12.59 5.19 4.23
CA ALA A 37 -13.18 6.53 4.40
C ALA A 37 -12.20 7.51 5.05
N SER A 38 -11.49 7.08 6.10
CA SER A 38 -10.48 7.92 6.76
C SER A 38 -9.32 8.27 5.83
N MET A 39 -8.88 7.33 4.97
CA MET A 39 -7.86 7.58 3.96
C MET A 39 -8.32 8.62 2.92
N LEU A 40 -9.56 8.52 2.46
CA LEU A 40 -10.12 9.49 1.51
C LEU A 40 -10.20 10.90 2.12
N ILE A 41 -10.69 11.02 3.36
CA ILE A 41 -10.76 12.31 4.06
C ILE A 41 -9.35 12.88 4.26
N LEU A 42 -8.39 12.05 4.67
CA LEU A 42 -7.01 12.45 4.91
C LEU A 42 -6.33 12.94 3.62
N SER A 43 -6.54 12.24 2.49
CA SER A 43 -5.95 12.61 1.20
C SER A 43 -6.53 13.91 0.65
N ILE A 44 -7.84 14.12 0.75
CA ILE A 44 -8.48 15.39 0.37
C ILE A 44 -7.98 16.53 1.26
N TYR A 45 -7.90 16.30 2.58
CA TYR A 45 -7.38 17.30 3.49
C TYR A 45 -5.93 17.69 3.16
N SER A 46 -5.06 16.72 2.89
CA SER A 46 -3.67 17.01 2.56
C SER A 46 -3.50 17.70 1.21
N LEU A 47 -4.35 17.40 0.22
CA LEU A 47 -4.36 18.10 -1.06
C LEU A 47 -4.72 19.59 -0.90
N ILE A 48 -5.73 19.89 -0.06
CA ILE A 48 -6.15 21.26 0.22
C ILE A 48 -5.09 22.01 1.04
N ALA A 49 -4.46 21.34 2.00
CA ALA A 49 -3.50 21.94 2.93
C ALA A 49 -2.10 22.16 2.33
N GLN A 50 -1.81 21.58 1.16
CA GLN A 50 -0.43 21.53 0.63
C GLN A 50 0.11 22.89 0.16
N ASN A 51 -0.76 23.84 -0.31
CA ASN A 51 -0.37 25.19 -0.75
C ASN A 51 0.93 25.28 -1.60
N GLY A 52 1.27 24.21 -2.34
CA GLY A 52 2.51 24.15 -3.15
C GLY A 52 3.78 23.78 -2.39
N GLU A 53 3.71 23.51 -1.08
CA GLU A 53 4.88 23.09 -0.29
C GLU A 53 5.07 21.56 -0.33
N THR A 54 6.33 21.13 -0.27
CA THR A 54 6.68 19.70 -0.15
C THR A 54 6.83 19.33 1.33
N PHE A 55 6.03 18.38 1.79
CA PHE A 55 6.14 17.86 3.15
C PHE A 55 7.15 16.73 3.21
N ILE A 56 8.12 16.84 4.12
CA ILE A 56 9.17 15.84 4.35
C ILE A 56 9.06 15.33 5.78
N TYR A 57 9.01 14.02 5.94
CA TYR A 57 9.00 13.36 7.24
C TYR A 57 10.17 12.36 7.34
N LYS A 58 11.05 12.57 8.32
CA LYS A 58 12.17 11.66 8.61
C LYS A 58 11.74 10.64 9.65
N MET A 59 11.76 9.37 9.29
CA MET A 59 11.40 8.29 10.22
C MET A 59 12.50 8.07 11.26
N GLY A 60 12.11 7.97 12.53
CA GLY A 60 13.01 7.61 13.63
C GLY A 60 14.06 8.65 13.99
N PHE A 61 13.98 9.88 13.48
CA PHE A 61 14.95 10.97 13.72
C PHE A 61 16.40 10.66 13.28
N TRP A 62 16.61 9.59 12.52
CA TRP A 62 17.94 9.26 11.98
C TRP A 62 18.35 10.27 10.91
N SER A 63 19.62 10.65 10.93
CA SER A 63 20.17 11.54 9.91
C SER A 63 20.33 10.81 8.57
N LEU A 64 20.15 11.55 7.47
CA LEU A 64 20.51 11.05 6.14
C LEU A 64 22.03 10.80 6.06
N PRO A 65 22.48 9.71 5.42
CA PRO A 65 21.79 8.83 4.48
C PRO A 65 21.17 7.56 5.08
N VAL A 66 21.18 7.37 6.40
CA VAL A 66 20.73 6.13 7.05
C VAL A 66 19.22 6.09 7.32
N GLY A 67 18.60 7.27 7.47
CA GLY A 67 17.18 7.39 7.80
C GLY A 67 16.25 7.27 6.58
N ILE A 68 15.12 6.58 6.75
CA ILE A 68 14.03 6.55 5.76
C ILE A 68 13.30 7.89 5.76
N VAL A 69 13.05 8.42 4.55
CA VAL A 69 12.35 9.69 4.36
C VAL A 69 11.05 9.45 3.61
N LEU A 70 9.95 9.99 4.14
CA LEU A 70 8.69 10.09 3.42
C LEU A 70 8.56 11.51 2.86
N VAL A 71 8.14 11.61 1.61
CA VAL A 71 8.02 12.87 0.87
C VAL A 71 6.62 12.96 0.27
N GLN A 72 5.99 14.10 0.42
CA GLN A 72 4.68 14.36 -0.16
C GLN A 72 4.71 15.71 -0.86
N ASP A 73 4.72 15.67 -2.18
CA ASP A 73 4.59 16.82 -3.08
C ASP A 73 3.17 16.90 -3.68
N GLY A 74 2.92 17.83 -4.60
CA GLY A 74 1.63 17.99 -5.25
C GLY A 74 1.19 16.77 -6.06
N LEU A 75 2.14 16.09 -6.71
CA LEU A 75 1.84 14.88 -7.47
C LEU A 75 1.48 13.73 -6.52
N ALA A 76 2.22 13.56 -5.44
CA ALA A 76 1.92 12.56 -4.42
C ALA A 76 0.54 12.80 -3.78
N CYS A 77 0.18 14.05 -3.46
CA CYS A 77 -1.16 14.40 -2.97
C CYS A 77 -2.27 13.99 -3.95
N LEU A 78 -2.11 14.31 -5.24
CA LEU A 78 -3.08 13.95 -6.26
C LEU A 78 -3.21 12.42 -6.39
N MET A 79 -2.09 11.70 -6.42
CA MET A 79 -2.08 10.24 -6.50
C MET A 79 -2.71 9.59 -5.26
N LEU A 80 -2.47 10.11 -4.06
CA LEU A 80 -3.11 9.62 -2.83
C LEU A 80 -4.63 9.81 -2.87
N VAL A 81 -5.13 10.94 -3.41
CA VAL A 81 -6.58 11.14 -3.59
C VAL A 81 -7.15 10.12 -4.58
N LEU A 82 -6.49 9.89 -5.71
CA LEU A 82 -6.94 8.91 -6.70
C LEU A 82 -6.97 7.49 -6.12
N VAL A 83 -5.89 7.05 -5.46
CA VAL A 83 -5.82 5.73 -4.84
C VAL A 83 -6.88 5.58 -3.75
N SER A 84 -7.05 6.56 -2.88
CA SER A 84 -8.04 6.50 -1.80
C SER A 84 -9.48 6.50 -2.33
N LEU A 85 -9.78 7.27 -3.39
CA LEU A 85 -11.09 7.31 -4.02
C LEU A 85 -11.44 5.95 -4.67
N ILE A 86 -10.52 5.40 -5.48
CA ILE A 86 -10.71 4.11 -6.13
C ILE A 86 -10.83 2.99 -5.09
N SER A 87 -9.96 3.01 -4.08
CA SER A 87 -9.99 2.00 -3.01
C SER A 87 -11.28 2.06 -2.21
N PHE A 88 -11.74 3.24 -1.85
CA PHE A 88 -12.99 3.40 -1.08
C PHE A 88 -14.23 2.95 -1.90
N THR A 89 -14.32 3.35 -3.16
CA THR A 89 -15.42 2.91 -4.04
C THR A 89 -15.41 1.40 -4.27
N SER A 90 -14.22 0.80 -4.45
CA SER A 90 -14.05 -0.65 -4.57
C SER A 90 -14.45 -1.38 -3.29
N LEU A 91 -14.15 -0.85 -2.11
CA LEU A 91 -14.59 -1.40 -0.83
C LEU A 91 -16.10 -1.39 -0.69
N ILE A 92 -16.77 -0.29 -1.04
CA ILE A 92 -18.25 -0.21 -0.99
C ILE A 92 -18.85 -1.26 -1.93
N TYR A 93 -18.34 -1.35 -3.16
CA TYR A 93 -18.81 -2.35 -4.13
C TYR A 93 -18.59 -3.79 -3.64
N SER A 94 -17.43 -4.06 -3.04
CA SER A 94 -17.06 -5.39 -2.57
C SER A 94 -17.97 -5.94 -1.46
N VAL A 95 -18.60 -5.08 -0.66
CA VAL A 95 -19.54 -5.48 0.40
C VAL A 95 -20.68 -6.36 -0.12
N GLN A 96 -21.16 -6.05 -1.32
CA GLN A 96 -22.24 -6.81 -1.94
C GLN A 96 -21.71 -7.95 -2.81
N TYR A 97 -20.62 -7.71 -3.52
CA TYR A 97 -20.03 -8.67 -4.46
C TYR A 97 -19.45 -9.91 -3.76
N ILE A 98 -18.72 -9.73 -2.65
CA ILE A 98 -18.00 -10.81 -1.95
C ILE A 98 -18.89 -11.54 -0.95
N ARG A 99 -20.10 -11.06 -0.68
CA ARG A 99 -21.02 -11.62 0.31
C ARG A 99 -21.31 -13.12 0.14
N HIS A 100 -21.14 -13.64 -1.07
CA HIS A 100 -21.41 -15.05 -1.42
C HIS A 100 -20.17 -15.95 -1.32
N MET A 101 -18.99 -15.38 -1.03
CA MET A 101 -17.73 -16.11 -0.90
C MET A 101 -17.45 -16.49 0.55
N ASP A 102 -16.75 -17.60 0.76
CA ASP A 102 -16.31 -18.03 2.08
C ASP A 102 -15.14 -17.17 2.60
N ARG A 103 -15.13 -16.89 3.91
CA ARG A 103 -14.02 -16.18 4.60
C ARG A 103 -13.75 -14.77 4.07
N ASN A 104 -14.78 -13.98 3.89
CA ASN A 104 -14.74 -12.60 3.39
C ASN A 104 -13.68 -11.70 4.07
N TRP A 105 -13.37 -11.93 5.33
CA TRP A 105 -12.36 -11.17 6.07
C TRP A 105 -10.96 -11.19 5.43
N LYS A 106 -10.56 -12.29 4.77
CA LYS A 106 -9.26 -12.41 4.10
C LYS A 106 -9.14 -11.43 2.94
N TYR A 107 -10.21 -11.27 2.17
CA TYR A 107 -10.26 -10.30 1.08
C TYR A 107 -9.99 -8.89 1.59
N TYR A 108 -10.71 -8.47 2.64
CA TYR A 108 -10.55 -7.13 3.20
C TYR A 108 -9.17 -6.90 3.80
N ALA A 109 -8.58 -7.89 4.45
CA ALA A 109 -7.23 -7.82 4.97
C ALA A 109 -6.19 -7.65 3.84
N LEU A 110 -6.27 -8.47 2.80
CA LEU A 110 -5.38 -8.40 1.63
C LEU A 110 -5.56 -7.08 0.86
N PHE A 111 -6.81 -6.63 0.72
CA PHE A 111 -7.10 -5.35 0.08
C PHE A 111 -6.49 -4.17 0.84
N MET A 112 -6.56 -4.17 2.18
CA MET A 112 -5.91 -3.14 3.00
C MET A 112 -4.38 -3.19 2.90
N LEU A 113 -3.77 -4.38 2.80
CA LEU A 113 -2.33 -4.53 2.54
C LEU A 113 -1.95 -3.97 1.16
N LEU A 114 -2.76 -4.22 0.13
CA LEU A 114 -2.57 -3.65 -1.20
C LEU A 114 -2.57 -2.12 -1.15
N VAL A 115 -3.56 -1.52 -0.47
CA VAL A 115 -3.64 -0.06 -0.27
C VAL A 115 -2.44 0.47 0.50
N THR A 116 -1.96 -0.26 1.52
CA THR A 116 -0.75 0.08 2.27
C THR A 116 0.46 0.18 1.35
N GLY A 117 0.67 -0.84 0.50
CA GLY A 117 1.77 -0.87 -0.44
C GLY A 117 1.70 0.27 -1.46
N MET A 118 0.53 0.51 -2.06
CA MET A 118 0.33 1.61 -3.01
C MET A 118 0.63 2.98 -2.39
N ASN A 119 0.09 3.25 -1.19
CA ASN A 119 0.36 4.52 -0.50
C ASN A 119 1.83 4.66 -0.15
N GLY A 120 2.48 3.59 0.33
CA GLY A 120 3.90 3.58 0.65
C GLY A 120 4.78 3.90 -0.54
N VAL A 121 4.50 3.33 -1.73
CA VAL A 121 5.20 3.64 -2.99
C VAL A 121 5.07 5.12 -3.35
N ILE A 122 3.88 5.71 -3.17
CA ILE A 122 3.62 7.11 -3.54
C ILE A 122 4.42 8.09 -2.68
N ILE A 123 4.54 7.82 -1.37
CA ILE A 123 5.11 8.79 -0.42
C ILE A 123 6.56 8.49 -0.04
N THR A 124 7.15 7.39 -0.49
CA THR A 124 8.54 7.08 -0.12
C THR A 124 9.55 7.95 -0.88
N GLY A 125 10.58 8.43 -0.19
CA GLY A 125 11.73 9.12 -0.76
C GLY A 125 13.00 8.26 -0.78
N ASP A 126 12.88 6.94 -0.53
CA ASP A 126 13.99 6.00 -0.47
C ASP A 126 13.73 4.81 -1.40
N LEU A 127 14.73 4.45 -2.23
CA LEU A 127 14.60 3.40 -3.25
C LEU A 127 14.38 2.00 -2.67
N PHE A 128 15.07 1.65 -1.59
CA PHE A 128 14.89 0.35 -0.97
C PHE A 128 13.50 0.24 -0.33
N ASN A 129 13.07 1.30 0.33
CA ASN A 129 11.74 1.36 0.92
C ASN A 129 10.63 1.34 -0.16
N LEU A 130 10.87 1.95 -1.33
CA LEU A 130 10.00 1.82 -2.51
C LEU A 130 9.86 0.37 -2.93
N PHE A 131 10.98 -0.36 -3.05
CA PHE A 131 10.98 -1.79 -3.36
C PHE A 131 10.14 -2.58 -2.34
N VAL A 132 10.34 -2.35 -1.04
CA VAL A 132 9.59 -3.04 0.02
C VAL A 132 8.08 -2.79 -0.09
N PHE A 133 7.65 -1.56 -0.33
CA PHE A 133 6.22 -1.26 -0.52
C PHE A 133 5.64 -1.84 -1.81
N MET A 134 6.43 -1.88 -2.89
CA MET A 134 6.04 -2.59 -4.11
C MET A 134 5.82 -4.08 -3.84
N GLU A 135 6.70 -4.75 -3.08
CA GLU A 135 6.55 -6.16 -2.72
C GLU A 135 5.29 -6.40 -1.89
N ILE A 136 4.98 -5.53 -0.92
CA ILE A 136 3.74 -5.63 -0.13
C ILE A 136 2.51 -5.56 -1.04
N ALA A 137 2.50 -4.61 -1.99
CA ALA A 137 1.41 -4.47 -2.95
C ALA A 137 1.29 -5.69 -3.87
N LEU A 138 2.40 -6.17 -4.44
CA LEU A 138 2.44 -7.31 -5.36
C LEU A 138 1.98 -8.60 -4.69
N LEU A 139 2.51 -8.94 -3.51
CA LEU A 139 2.11 -10.12 -2.76
C LEU A 139 0.62 -10.11 -2.41
N SER A 140 0.10 -8.95 -2.03
CA SER A 140 -1.33 -8.78 -1.75
C SER A 140 -2.17 -8.94 -3.02
N ALA A 141 -1.71 -8.41 -4.16
CA ALA A 141 -2.37 -8.55 -5.45
C ALA A 141 -2.41 -10.01 -5.92
N PHE A 142 -1.30 -10.76 -5.81
CA PHE A 142 -1.26 -12.18 -6.16
C PHE A 142 -2.25 -13.00 -5.34
N ALA A 143 -2.30 -12.75 -4.03
CA ALA A 143 -3.23 -13.41 -3.14
C ALA A 143 -4.69 -13.05 -3.44
N LEU A 144 -4.97 -11.81 -3.86
CA LEU A 144 -6.31 -11.38 -4.29
C LEU A 144 -6.74 -12.03 -5.61
N VAL A 145 -5.82 -12.24 -6.56
CA VAL A 145 -6.12 -12.96 -7.81
C VAL A 145 -6.51 -14.42 -7.54
N ALA A 146 -5.87 -15.07 -6.57
CA ALA A 146 -6.17 -16.45 -6.16
C ALA A 146 -7.40 -16.57 -5.24
N TYR A 147 -8.06 -15.46 -4.90
CA TYR A 147 -9.04 -15.42 -3.81
C TYR A 147 -10.29 -16.26 -4.04
N GLY A 148 -10.78 -16.37 -5.27
CA GLY A 148 -11.97 -17.15 -5.61
C GLY A 148 -11.78 -18.66 -5.48
N GLY A 149 -10.53 -19.14 -5.51
CA GLY A 149 -10.15 -20.52 -5.22
C GLY A 149 -10.43 -21.52 -6.35
N GLN A 150 -10.67 -21.05 -7.58
CA GLN A 150 -10.85 -21.89 -8.76
C GLN A 150 -9.48 -22.22 -9.40
N ALA A 151 -9.43 -23.31 -10.18
CA ALA A 151 -8.18 -23.76 -10.79
C ALA A 151 -7.56 -22.72 -11.71
N GLU A 152 -8.38 -22.01 -12.49
CA GLU A 152 -7.97 -20.95 -13.41
C GLU A 152 -7.40 -19.74 -12.64
N GLU A 153 -7.96 -19.41 -11.48
CA GLU A 153 -7.48 -18.31 -10.63
C GLU A 153 -6.15 -18.65 -9.99
N TYR A 154 -5.95 -19.89 -9.53
CA TYR A 154 -4.64 -20.33 -9.03
C TYR A 154 -3.57 -20.34 -10.12
N GLU A 155 -3.92 -20.78 -11.34
CA GLU A 155 -3.01 -20.72 -12.48
C GLU A 155 -2.62 -19.27 -12.82
N ALA A 156 -3.60 -18.37 -12.87
CA ALA A 156 -3.38 -16.95 -13.12
C ALA A 156 -2.52 -16.31 -12.03
N ALA A 157 -2.82 -16.57 -10.76
CA ALA A 157 -2.06 -16.06 -9.62
C ALA A 157 -0.62 -16.55 -9.63
N PHE A 158 -0.40 -17.83 -9.98
CA PHE A 158 0.95 -18.39 -10.08
C PHE A 158 1.75 -17.73 -11.20
N LYS A 159 1.17 -17.56 -12.40
CA LYS A 159 1.82 -16.87 -13.52
C LYS A 159 2.16 -15.43 -13.13
N TYR A 160 1.24 -14.74 -12.48
CA TYR A 160 1.43 -13.37 -12.02
C TYR A 160 2.54 -13.29 -10.96
N ALA A 161 2.57 -14.22 -10.00
CA ALA A 161 3.62 -14.28 -8.96
C ALA A 161 5.01 -14.54 -9.54
N VAL A 162 5.14 -15.47 -10.50
CA VAL A 162 6.43 -15.77 -11.15
C VAL A 162 6.95 -14.54 -11.92
N MET A 163 6.10 -13.91 -12.72
CA MET A 163 6.49 -12.70 -13.47
C MET A 163 6.78 -11.52 -12.54
N GLY A 164 6.00 -11.38 -11.47
CA GLY A 164 6.21 -10.36 -10.46
C GLY A 164 7.54 -10.55 -9.72
N ALA A 165 7.86 -11.76 -9.27
CA ALA A 165 9.13 -12.07 -8.59
C ALA A 165 10.34 -11.80 -9.50
N LEU A 166 10.24 -12.11 -10.79
CA LEU A 166 11.29 -11.81 -11.75
C LEU A 166 11.49 -10.31 -11.94
N SER A 167 10.39 -9.57 -12.07
CA SER A 167 10.40 -8.11 -12.21
C SER A 167 10.97 -7.42 -10.97
N SER A 168 10.55 -7.83 -9.78
CA SER A 168 11.03 -7.25 -8.53
C SER A 168 12.51 -7.55 -8.28
N THR A 169 12.99 -8.74 -8.67
CA THR A 169 14.41 -9.08 -8.61
C THR A 169 15.24 -8.14 -9.51
N LEU A 170 14.77 -7.84 -10.72
CA LEU A 170 15.45 -6.90 -11.62
C LEU A 170 15.48 -5.48 -11.04
N VAL A 171 14.38 -5.04 -10.43
CA VAL A 171 14.33 -3.74 -9.71
C VAL A 171 15.35 -3.71 -8.58
N LEU A 172 15.43 -4.76 -7.77
CA LEU A 172 16.38 -4.86 -6.66
C LEU A 172 17.84 -4.82 -7.14
N ILE A 173 18.15 -5.51 -8.26
CA ILE A 173 19.49 -5.46 -8.90
C ILE A 173 19.77 -4.03 -9.34
N GLY A 174 18.82 -3.34 -9.98
CA GLY A 174 18.96 -1.95 -10.37
C GLY A 174 19.26 -1.02 -9.19
N ILE A 175 18.54 -1.20 -8.08
CA ILE A 175 18.78 -0.46 -6.83
C ILE A 175 20.18 -0.73 -6.28
N ALA A 176 20.64 -1.99 -6.30
CA ALA A 176 21.97 -2.36 -5.84
C ALA A 176 23.09 -1.70 -6.68
N ILE A 177 22.91 -1.64 -7.99
CA ILE A 177 23.85 -0.96 -8.90
C ILE A 177 23.88 0.55 -8.61
N LEU A 178 22.72 1.18 -8.46
CA LEU A 178 22.65 2.60 -8.10
C LEU A 178 23.29 2.87 -6.75
N TYR A 179 23.03 2.04 -5.74
CA TYR A 179 23.65 2.17 -4.42
C TYR A 179 25.17 2.03 -4.49
N SER A 180 25.70 1.12 -5.30
CA SER A 180 27.15 0.96 -5.46
C SER A 180 27.82 2.20 -6.06
N ALA A 181 27.11 2.94 -6.91
CA ALA A 181 27.61 4.14 -7.57
C ALA A 181 27.46 5.41 -6.69
N THR A 182 26.35 5.52 -5.96
CA THR A 182 25.98 6.76 -5.22
C THR A 182 26.21 6.69 -3.72
N SER A 183 26.40 5.46 -3.16
CA SER A 183 26.50 5.19 -1.73
C SER A 183 25.32 5.73 -0.90
N THR A 184 24.16 5.96 -1.54
CA THR A 184 22.93 6.41 -0.90
C THR A 184 21.70 5.75 -1.51
N LEU A 185 20.64 5.55 -0.72
CA LEU A 185 19.34 5.07 -1.18
C LEU A 185 18.29 6.19 -1.25
N THR A 186 18.64 7.37 -0.77
CA THR A 186 17.73 8.52 -0.76
C THR A 186 17.65 9.15 -2.16
N MET A 187 16.47 9.12 -2.79
CA MET A 187 16.24 9.59 -4.16
C MET A 187 16.70 11.05 -4.38
N ALA A 188 16.52 11.92 -3.38
CA ALA A 188 16.90 13.33 -3.49
C ALA A 188 18.43 13.58 -3.43
N LYS A 189 19.25 12.56 -3.17
CA LYS A 189 20.71 12.66 -3.07
C LYS A 189 21.45 11.92 -4.18
N MET A 190 20.75 11.20 -5.01
CA MET A 190 21.26 10.55 -6.22
C MET A 190 21.39 11.54 -7.37
#